data_56af852bd3cdd2bd6fac87aa88251a70
#
_entry.id   56af852bd3cdd2bd6fac87aa88251a70
#
_cell.length_a   1.000
_cell.length_b   1.000
_cell.length_c   1.000
_cell.angle_alpha   90.00
_cell.angle_beta   90.00
_cell.angle_gamma   90.00
#
_symmetry.space_group_name_H-M   'P 1'
#
loop_
_entity.id
_entity.type
_entity.pdbx_description
1 polymer ?
#
loop_
_entity_poly.entity_id
_entity_poly.type
_entity_poly.pdbx_seq_one_letter_code
_entity_poly.pdbx_strand_id
1 'polypeptide(L)'
;MTKQPILTFLGVMALSVWTGNADAQSENQRMAHAAMYLQPVTGTTTIPFDWNDAGKEFRIRWGLDTAWDDVSNVRRGTNFIGKENMATGRISFQPSDLVDADGNLSAAQKQALDLRIAHIKRSGVTTVAINCDHEALNASNYKGKPEQWYKVIKASVKYAQSKGLTVESIAPFNEPDYTAWNEGSKTDFLSICKKIRADKELDGIRLCGGNTLNCDQALSWYNYLKTYLDEGNTHQLAGSFDNYAGFFQKVKQDGKVATADELHNVGEAIVGIEYGMENGIWWGFDGVARGEFCKANMEGGARLGYAEDRESWTSAAVYRLPDGKVDGFLGSSERQATTHTYDFVSKGRDVYYDGYGPMRCFSVTMPGGTGYQKGQTNAERMVRITQGEDVAPYPITSGEYVIVN
;
A
#
# COMPACT_ATOMS: atom_id res chain seq x y z
N MET A 1 -15.28 -5.60 49.52
CA MET A 1 -14.08 -5.37 48.70
C MET A 1 -13.67 -6.71 48.09
N THR A 2 -14.21 -7.06 46.98
CA THR A 2 -13.93 -8.30 46.25
C THR A 2 -13.14 -7.96 45.01
N LYS A 3 -11.88 -8.37 44.98
CA LYS A 3 -10.99 -8.21 43.81
C LYS A 3 -11.43 -9.23 42.75
N GLN A 4 -11.80 -8.76 41.59
CA GLN A 4 -11.90 -9.58 40.37
C GLN A 4 -10.51 -9.83 39.78
N PRO A 5 -10.21 -11.04 39.29
CA PRO A 5 -8.95 -11.31 38.64
C PRO A 5 -8.97 -10.75 37.22
N ILE A 6 -7.90 -10.01 36.88
CA ILE A 6 -7.58 -9.60 35.54
C ILE A 6 -7.13 -10.85 34.77
N LEU A 7 -7.94 -11.30 33.83
CA LEU A 7 -7.51 -12.29 32.84
C LEU A 7 -6.53 -11.61 31.88
N THR A 8 -5.26 -11.84 32.07
CA THR A 8 -4.23 -11.52 31.13
C THR A 8 -4.30 -12.54 29.99
N PHE A 9 -4.83 -12.16 28.85
CA PHE A 9 -4.67 -12.92 27.62
C PHE A 9 -3.21 -12.76 27.17
N LEU A 10 -2.40 -13.75 27.51
CA LEU A 10 -1.11 -13.96 26.86
C LEU A 10 -1.40 -14.38 25.40
N GLY A 11 -1.25 -13.45 24.49
CA GLY A 11 -1.14 -13.76 23.09
C GLY A 11 0.13 -14.60 22.89
N VAL A 12 -0.04 -15.89 22.61
CA VAL A 12 1.04 -16.74 22.14
C VAL A 12 1.42 -16.21 20.75
N MET A 13 2.46 -15.39 20.67
CA MET A 13 3.20 -15.21 19.45
C MET A 13 3.81 -16.57 19.10
N ALA A 14 3.15 -17.33 18.24
CA ALA A 14 3.78 -18.45 17.58
C ALA A 14 4.81 -17.89 16.61
N LEU A 15 6.08 -17.81 17.05
CA LEU A 15 7.21 -17.81 16.13
C LEU A 15 7.11 -19.13 15.34
N SER A 16 6.46 -19.12 14.20
CA SER A 16 6.55 -20.20 13.24
C SER A 16 7.96 -20.17 12.64
N VAL A 17 8.86 -20.89 13.26
CA VAL A 17 10.06 -21.36 12.57
C VAL A 17 9.59 -22.11 11.34
N TRP A 18 9.92 -21.61 10.18
CA TRP A 18 9.60 -22.19 8.89
C TRP A 18 10.31 -23.53 8.72
N THR A 19 9.77 -24.58 9.30
CA THR A 19 9.95 -25.95 8.87
C THR A 19 8.75 -26.25 8.00
N GLY A 20 8.98 -26.49 6.72
CA GLY A 20 7.91 -26.69 5.74
C GLY A 20 6.97 -27.83 6.13
N ASN A 21 5.95 -27.51 6.88
CA ASN A 21 4.89 -28.43 7.25
C ASN A 21 3.63 -28.03 6.46
N ALA A 22 3.21 -28.92 5.59
CA ALA A 22 1.90 -28.85 4.90
C ALA A 22 0.72 -28.65 5.88
N ASP A 23 0.90 -28.99 7.16
CA ASP A 23 -0.12 -28.87 8.20
C ASP A 23 -0.38 -27.43 8.65
N ALA A 24 0.64 -26.55 8.73
CA ALA A 24 0.44 -25.15 9.10
C ALA A 24 -0.28 -24.35 7.99
N GLN A 25 -0.02 -24.69 6.74
CA GLN A 25 -0.76 -24.14 5.59
C GLN A 25 -2.22 -24.56 5.61
N SER A 26 -2.52 -25.83 5.96
CA SER A 26 -3.89 -26.34 6.03
C SER A 26 -4.68 -25.70 7.17
N GLU A 27 -4.03 -25.31 8.25
CA GLU A 27 -4.67 -24.65 9.41
C GLU A 27 -5.01 -23.20 9.12
N ASN A 28 -4.12 -22.47 8.48
CA ASN A 28 -4.38 -21.11 8.00
C ASN A 28 -5.48 -21.08 6.93
N GLN A 29 -5.53 -22.06 6.04
CA GLN A 29 -6.62 -22.24 5.08
C GLN A 29 -7.96 -22.54 5.77
N ARG A 30 -7.96 -23.39 6.78
CA ARG A 30 -9.16 -23.70 7.57
C ARG A 30 -9.64 -22.48 8.37
N MET A 31 -8.72 -21.67 8.88
CA MET A 31 -9.06 -20.42 9.57
C MET A 31 -9.62 -19.38 8.61
N ALA A 32 -9.02 -19.23 7.42
CA ALA A 32 -9.55 -18.37 6.36
C ALA A 32 -10.93 -18.83 5.90
N HIS A 33 -11.13 -20.12 5.68
CA HIS A 33 -12.43 -20.70 5.40
C HIS A 33 -13.43 -20.50 6.54
N ALA A 34 -13.04 -20.70 7.76
CA ALA A 34 -13.90 -20.47 8.92
C ALA A 34 -14.31 -19.00 9.06
N ALA A 35 -13.38 -18.06 8.82
CA ALA A 35 -13.69 -16.63 8.81
C ALA A 35 -14.69 -16.26 7.71
N MET A 36 -14.59 -16.87 6.53
CA MET A 36 -15.57 -16.70 5.42
C MET A 36 -17.00 -17.03 5.81
N TYR A 37 -17.19 -18.05 6.65
CA TYR A 37 -18.54 -18.50 7.06
C TYR A 37 -19.12 -17.71 8.24
N LEU A 38 -18.31 -16.92 8.92
CA LEU A 38 -18.74 -16.15 10.10
C LEU A 38 -19.38 -14.79 9.76
N GLN A 39 -19.18 -14.30 8.55
CA GLN A 39 -19.72 -13.01 8.09
C GLN A 39 -20.75 -13.24 6.97
N PRO A 40 -21.94 -12.67 7.07
CA PRO A 40 -22.91 -12.78 5.98
C PRO A 40 -22.37 -12.10 4.72
N VAL A 41 -22.63 -12.68 3.56
CA VAL A 41 -22.35 -12.07 2.26
C VAL A 41 -23.26 -10.86 2.08
N THR A 42 -22.68 -9.68 1.84
CA THR A 42 -23.44 -8.43 1.70
C THR A 42 -23.94 -8.20 0.28
N GLY A 43 -23.33 -8.83 -0.72
CA GLY A 43 -23.73 -8.70 -2.11
C GLY A 43 -22.88 -9.50 -3.07
N THR A 44 -23.24 -9.42 -4.34
CA THR A 44 -22.50 -10.03 -5.45
C THR A 44 -22.33 -9.00 -6.57
N THR A 45 -21.10 -8.84 -7.05
CA THR A 45 -20.77 -7.93 -8.14
C THR A 45 -20.16 -8.72 -9.30
N THR A 46 -20.65 -8.49 -10.52
CA THR A 46 -20.16 -9.15 -11.72
C THR A 46 -19.01 -8.38 -12.35
N ILE A 47 -17.95 -9.11 -12.74
CA ILE A 47 -16.80 -8.57 -13.49
C ILE A 47 -16.83 -9.19 -14.88
N PRO A 48 -17.45 -8.53 -15.87
CA PRO A 48 -17.37 -8.98 -17.24
C PRO A 48 -15.99 -8.67 -17.82
N PHE A 49 -15.39 -9.63 -18.52
CA PHE A 49 -14.14 -9.42 -19.27
C PHE A 49 -14.17 -10.15 -20.60
N ASP A 50 -13.46 -9.63 -21.58
CA ASP A 50 -13.23 -10.30 -22.87
C ASP A 50 -11.74 -10.61 -23.00
N TRP A 51 -11.43 -11.86 -23.24
CA TRP A 51 -10.05 -12.32 -23.45
C TRP A 51 -9.35 -11.59 -24.60
N ASN A 52 -10.10 -11.26 -25.65
CA ASN A 52 -9.58 -10.65 -26.88
C ASN A 52 -9.62 -9.11 -26.85
N ASP A 53 -10.14 -8.50 -25.78
CA ASP A 53 -10.17 -7.05 -25.66
C ASP A 53 -8.73 -6.50 -25.57
N ALA A 54 -8.50 -5.36 -26.19
CA ALA A 54 -7.23 -4.64 -26.03
C ALA A 54 -6.98 -4.27 -24.57
N GLY A 55 -8.06 -3.97 -23.85
CA GLY A 55 -8.00 -3.56 -22.45
C GLY A 55 -7.53 -2.13 -22.25
N LYS A 56 -7.36 -1.75 -20.98
CA LYS A 56 -6.85 -0.44 -20.58
C LYS A 56 -5.48 -0.61 -19.94
N GLU A 57 -4.47 0.01 -20.53
CA GLU A 57 -3.12 0.01 -19.96
C GLU A 57 -3.00 1.01 -18.81
N PHE A 58 -2.26 0.60 -17.80
CA PHE A 58 -1.80 1.44 -16.71
C PHE A 58 -0.29 1.28 -16.56
N ARG A 59 0.38 2.33 -16.13
CA ARG A 59 1.82 2.31 -15.89
C ARG A 59 2.07 2.87 -14.51
N ILE A 60 2.05 1.98 -13.55
CA ILE A 60 2.23 2.34 -12.14
C ILE A 60 3.70 2.21 -11.76
N ARG A 61 4.20 3.20 -11.05
CA ARG A 61 5.53 3.14 -10.44
C ARG A 61 5.40 2.47 -9.09
N TRP A 62 5.89 1.25 -9.00
CA TRP A 62 5.81 0.44 -7.79
C TRP A 62 7.01 0.61 -6.88
N GLY A 63 6.80 0.41 -5.59
CA GLY A 63 7.84 0.44 -4.59
C GLY A 63 7.46 -0.27 -3.30
N LEU A 64 8.44 -0.32 -2.39
CA LEU A 64 8.29 -0.87 -1.04
C LEU A 64 8.53 0.22 0.00
N ASP A 65 7.72 0.18 1.05
CA ASP A 65 7.96 0.97 2.24
C ASP A 65 9.01 0.30 3.12
N THR A 66 10.05 1.05 3.43
CA THR A 66 11.10 0.62 4.34
C THR A 66 11.20 1.50 5.58
N ALA A 67 10.13 2.23 5.88
CA ALA A 67 10.03 3.01 7.11
C ALA A 67 10.11 2.12 8.35
N TRP A 68 9.61 0.89 8.24
CA TRP A 68 9.64 -0.13 9.29
C TRP A 68 10.83 -1.06 9.13
N ASP A 69 11.41 -1.45 10.25
CA ASP A 69 12.62 -2.25 10.31
C ASP A 69 12.33 -3.76 10.14
N ASP A 70 11.80 -4.16 8.97
CA ASP A 70 11.62 -5.57 8.63
C ASP A 70 12.32 -5.96 7.33
N VAL A 71 13.54 -6.44 7.47
CA VAL A 71 14.34 -6.92 6.34
C VAL A 71 13.68 -8.11 5.62
N SER A 72 12.91 -8.92 6.33
CA SER A 72 12.27 -10.10 5.73
C SER A 72 11.15 -9.68 4.78
N ASN A 73 10.35 -8.70 5.14
CA ASN A 73 9.33 -8.10 4.29
C ASN A 73 9.93 -7.51 3.01
N VAL A 74 10.98 -6.70 3.15
CA VAL A 74 11.67 -6.11 1.99
C VAL A 74 12.21 -7.17 1.05
N ARG A 75 12.79 -8.25 1.58
CA ARG A 75 13.30 -9.37 0.76
C ARG A 75 12.18 -10.10 0.03
N ARG A 76 11.10 -10.42 0.72
CA ARG A 76 9.95 -11.11 0.11
C ARG A 76 9.29 -10.23 -0.93
N GLY A 77 8.95 -8.97 -0.60
CA GLY A 77 8.37 -8.02 -1.55
C GLY A 77 9.25 -7.84 -2.79
N THR A 78 10.57 -7.73 -2.61
CA THR A 78 11.53 -7.66 -3.72
C THR A 78 11.49 -8.91 -4.60
N ASN A 79 11.37 -10.10 -4.01
CA ASN A 79 11.32 -11.35 -4.77
C ASN A 79 10.00 -11.51 -5.54
N PHE A 80 8.87 -11.12 -4.95
CA PHE A 80 7.56 -11.25 -5.60
C PHE A 80 7.33 -10.21 -6.68
N ILE A 81 7.66 -8.95 -6.41
CA ILE A 81 7.51 -7.88 -7.40
C ILE A 81 8.58 -8.00 -8.50
N GLY A 82 9.80 -8.33 -8.12
CA GLY A 82 10.98 -8.28 -9.00
C GLY A 82 11.68 -6.92 -8.90
N LYS A 83 13.02 -6.93 -8.81
CA LYS A 83 13.83 -5.70 -8.71
C LYS A 83 13.63 -4.79 -9.92
N GLU A 84 13.50 -5.39 -11.08
CA GLU A 84 13.30 -4.72 -12.37
C GLU A 84 11.96 -3.99 -12.47
N ASN A 85 11.01 -4.38 -11.64
CA ASN A 85 9.64 -3.84 -11.64
C ASN A 85 9.45 -2.73 -10.60
N MET A 86 10.45 -2.45 -9.77
CA MET A 86 10.39 -1.41 -8.76
C MET A 86 11.07 -0.13 -9.24
N ALA A 87 10.35 0.99 -9.15
CA ALA A 87 10.81 2.29 -9.61
C ALA A 87 11.18 3.24 -8.46
N THR A 88 10.63 3.01 -7.28
CA THR A 88 10.77 3.90 -6.13
C THR A 88 10.71 3.12 -4.83
N GLY A 89 10.89 3.80 -3.70
CA GLY A 89 10.66 3.25 -2.37
C GLY A 89 10.40 4.37 -1.38
N ARG A 90 9.98 4.04 -0.17
CA ARG A 90 9.77 5.00 0.91
C ARG A 90 10.77 4.76 2.04
N ILE A 91 11.48 5.81 2.44
CA ILE A 91 12.28 5.86 3.66
C ILE A 91 11.73 6.93 4.59
N SER A 92 12.00 6.85 5.88
CA SER A 92 11.54 7.86 6.81
C SER A 92 12.70 8.49 7.60
N PHE A 93 12.57 9.79 7.84
CA PHE A 93 13.44 10.53 8.76
C PHE A 93 12.81 10.58 10.15
N GLN A 94 13.66 10.69 11.18
CA GLN A 94 13.21 10.73 12.57
C GLN A 94 13.28 12.15 13.13
N PRO A 95 12.12 12.78 13.43
CA PRO A 95 12.09 14.09 14.10
C PRO A 95 12.28 13.93 15.63
N SER A 96 13.37 13.32 16.06
CA SER A 96 13.70 13.06 17.45
C SER A 96 14.57 14.16 18.04
N ASP A 97 15.80 14.29 17.55
CA ASP A 97 16.78 15.28 17.98
C ASP A 97 16.77 16.49 17.07
N LEU A 98 17.15 17.65 17.63
CA LEU A 98 17.39 18.84 16.82
C LEU A 98 18.65 18.66 15.98
N VAL A 99 18.63 19.21 14.79
CA VAL A 99 19.82 19.34 13.94
C VAL A 99 20.83 20.28 14.62
N ASP A 100 22.11 19.93 14.58
CA ASP A 100 23.16 20.73 15.18
C ASP A 100 23.37 22.10 14.48
N ALA A 101 24.27 22.90 14.99
CA ALA A 101 24.56 24.24 14.46
C ALA A 101 25.12 24.20 13.02
N ASP A 102 25.77 23.11 12.65
CA ASP A 102 26.35 22.90 11.32
C ASP A 102 25.37 22.25 10.33
N GLY A 103 24.13 21.95 10.76
CA GLY A 103 23.11 21.39 9.94
C GLY A 103 23.15 19.84 9.86
N ASN A 104 23.82 19.17 10.81
CA ASN A 104 23.94 17.72 10.78
C ASN A 104 22.88 17.03 11.66
N LEU A 105 22.47 15.86 11.22
CA LEU A 105 21.67 14.92 12.00
C LEU A 105 22.48 14.33 13.16
N SER A 106 21.80 13.96 14.26
CA SER A 106 22.42 13.21 15.34
C SER A 106 22.88 11.81 14.87
N ALA A 107 23.72 11.16 15.68
CA ALA A 107 24.17 9.80 15.39
C ALA A 107 23.00 8.81 15.31
N ALA A 108 22.01 8.94 16.20
CA ALA A 108 20.82 8.10 16.21
C ALA A 108 19.96 8.27 14.95
N GLN A 109 19.73 9.51 14.53
CA GLN A 109 18.99 9.80 13.28
C GLN A 109 19.71 9.25 12.04
N LYS A 110 21.06 9.38 11.99
CA LYS A 110 21.86 8.80 10.91
C LYS A 110 21.77 7.27 10.89
N GLN A 111 21.86 6.62 12.05
CA GLN A 111 21.75 5.17 12.16
C GLN A 111 20.39 4.68 11.68
N ALA A 112 19.30 5.35 12.06
CA ALA A 112 17.96 5.01 11.62
C ALA A 112 17.80 5.15 10.10
N LEU A 113 18.33 6.22 9.50
CA LEU A 113 18.34 6.37 8.04
C LEU A 113 19.23 5.33 7.35
N ASP A 114 20.42 5.03 7.88
CA ASP A 114 21.34 4.03 7.31
C ASP A 114 20.67 2.65 7.20
N LEU A 115 19.85 2.27 8.18
CA LEU A 115 19.10 1.03 8.17
C LEU A 115 18.07 1.01 7.02
N ARG A 116 17.25 2.04 6.89
CA ARG A 116 16.26 2.19 5.83
C ARG A 116 16.90 2.25 4.44
N ILE A 117 18.01 2.98 4.32
CA ILE A 117 18.81 3.04 3.10
C ILE A 117 19.37 1.66 2.72
N ALA A 118 19.80 0.87 3.71
CA ALA A 118 20.27 -0.49 3.45
C ALA A 118 19.14 -1.39 2.91
N HIS A 119 17.91 -1.24 3.41
CA HIS A 119 16.74 -1.97 2.90
C HIS A 119 16.42 -1.56 1.46
N ILE A 120 16.38 -0.27 1.15
CA ILE A 120 16.16 0.24 -0.21
C ILE A 120 17.21 -0.32 -1.17
N LYS A 121 18.49 -0.26 -0.81
CA LYS A 121 19.56 -0.80 -1.67
C LYS A 121 19.45 -2.30 -1.91
N ARG A 122 18.95 -3.06 -0.93
CA ARG A 122 18.69 -4.51 -1.11
C ARG A 122 17.56 -4.76 -2.12
N SER A 123 16.57 -3.89 -2.18
CA SER A 123 15.50 -3.98 -3.18
C SER A 123 15.95 -3.64 -4.60
N GLY A 124 17.15 -3.11 -4.77
CA GLY A 124 17.68 -2.68 -6.06
C GLY A 124 17.28 -1.27 -6.47
N VAL A 125 16.53 -0.57 -5.62
CA VAL A 125 16.04 0.80 -5.87
C VAL A 125 17.05 1.82 -5.36
N THR A 126 17.20 2.92 -6.09
CA THR A 126 18.02 4.08 -5.69
C THR A 126 17.23 5.38 -5.61
N THR A 127 15.98 5.37 -6.04
CA THR A 127 15.08 6.53 -6.01
C THR A 127 14.07 6.36 -4.88
N VAL A 128 13.88 7.41 -4.06
CA VAL A 128 13.05 7.31 -2.85
C VAL A 128 12.17 8.55 -2.64
N ALA A 129 10.99 8.31 -2.08
CA ALA A 129 10.27 9.30 -1.29
C ALA A 129 10.78 9.27 0.16
N ILE A 130 10.87 10.43 0.80
CA ILE A 130 11.22 10.54 2.21
C ILE A 130 10.07 11.16 2.99
N ASN A 131 9.62 10.51 4.05
CA ASN A 131 8.55 10.98 4.92
C ASN A 131 8.94 11.01 6.39
N CYS A 132 8.03 11.47 7.25
CA CYS A 132 8.21 11.50 8.69
C CYS A 132 8.01 10.11 9.31
N ASP A 133 8.92 9.71 10.20
CA ASP A 133 8.68 8.65 11.19
C ASP A 133 7.99 9.28 12.42
N HIS A 134 6.66 9.25 12.44
CA HIS A 134 5.87 9.87 13.50
C HIS A 134 6.07 9.21 14.88
N GLU A 135 6.43 7.94 14.93
CA GLU A 135 6.71 7.24 16.19
C GLU A 135 7.97 7.74 16.89
N ALA A 136 8.92 8.28 16.11
CA ALA A 136 10.14 8.85 16.63
C ALA A 136 10.00 10.34 17.01
N LEU A 137 8.81 10.93 16.88
CA LEU A 137 8.61 12.36 17.08
C LEU A 137 8.84 12.80 18.52
N ASN A 138 9.78 13.70 18.70
CA ASN A 138 9.90 14.50 19.92
C ASN A 138 9.07 15.79 19.78
N ALA A 139 7.82 15.76 20.22
CA ALA A 139 6.92 16.90 20.08
C ALA A 139 7.44 18.19 20.73
N SER A 140 8.25 18.09 21.80
CA SER A 140 8.84 19.28 22.43
C SER A 140 9.85 19.99 21.53
N ASN A 141 10.49 19.26 20.62
CA ASN A 141 11.44 19.81 19.65
C ASN A 141 10.76 20.33 18.38
N TYR A 142 9.63 19.74 17.96
CA TYR A 142 9.11 19.92 16.60
C TYR A 142 7.70 20.51 16.52
N LYS A 143 6.78 20.19 17.45
CA LYS A 143 5.38 20.65 17.39
C LYS A 143 5.30 22.16 17.35
N GLY A 144 4.62 22.71 16.35
CA GLY A 144 4.47 24.15 16.14
C GLY A 144 5.78 24.86 15.81
N LYS A 145 6.80 24.14 15.37
CA LYS A 145 8.13 24.69 15.05
C LYS A 145 8.54 24.37 13.59
N PRO A 146 7.91 24.99 12.60
CA PRO A 146 8.17 24.70 11.18
C PRO A 146 9.65 24.86 10.76
N GLU A 147 10.42 25.71 11.46
CA GLU A 147 11.85 25.87 11.21
C GLU A 147 12.64 24.59 11.56
N GLN A 148 12.30 23.94 12.68
CA GLN A 148 12.99 22.72 13.09
C GLN A 148 12.64 21.56 12.16
N TRP A 149 11.36 21.45 11.76
CA TRP A 149 10.94 20.51 10.75
C TRP A 149 11.69 20.67 9.43
N TYR A 150 11.75 21.90 8.91
CA TYR A 150 12.50 22.19 7.70
C TYR A 150 13.98 21.76 7.81
N LYS A 151 14.63 22.07 8.94
CA LYS A 151 16.04 21.71 9.14
C LYS A 151 16.27 20.21 9.14
N VAL A 152 15.48 19.42 9.86
CA VAL A 152 15.64 17.95 9.90
C VAL A 152 15.32 17.32 8.55
N ILE A 153 14.30 17.80 7.84
CA ILE A 153 13.97 17.34 6.49
C ILE A 153 15.16 17.59 5.55
N LYS A 154 15.67 18.81 5.50
CA LYS A 154 16.81 19.17 4.64
C LYS A 154 18.06 18.34 4.97
N ALA A 155 18.39 18.20 6.25
CA ALA A 155 19.52 17.38 6.69
C ALA A 155 19.37 15.91 6.29
N SER A 156 18.15 15.37 6.41
CA SER A 156 17.85 13.98 6.06
C SER A 156 17.92 13.74 4.55
N VAL A 157 17.40 14.67 3.75
CA VAL A 157 17.52 14.63 2.29
C VAL A 157 18.99 14.62 1.87
N LYS A 158 19.78 15.57 2.38
CA LYS A 158 21.22 15.63 2.08
C LYS A 158 21.96 14.36 2.51
N TYR A 159 21.61 13.82 3.66
CA TYR A 159 22.20 12.57 4.14
C TYR A 159 21.89 11.40 3.23
N ALA A 160 20.61 11.22 2.83
CA ALA A 160 20.22 10.17 1.90
C ALA A 160 20.92 10.30 0.54
N GLN A 161 21.03 11.53 0.01
CA GLN A 161 21.78 11.84 -1.22
C GLN A 161 23.27 11.51 -1.08
N SER A 162 23.89 11.83 0.06
CA SER A 162 25.29 11.48 0.32
C SER A 162 25.57 9.99 0.35
N LYS A 163 24.53 9.19 0.58
CA LYS A 163 24.59 7.73 0.54
C LYS A 163 24.26 7.15 -0.86
N GLY A 164 24.12 8.01 -1.87
CA GLY A 164 23.89 7.61 -3.26
C GLY A 164 22.44 7.35 -3.62
N LEU A 165 21.48 7.86 -2.85
CA LEU A 165 20.07 7.84 -3.22
C LEU A 165 19.66 9.12 -3.96
N THR A 166 18.69 8.99 -4.86
CA THR A 166 17.95 10.11 -5.43
C THR A 166 16.67 10.30 -4.62
N VAL A 167 16.55 11.42 -3.92
CA VAL A 167 15.30 11.79 -3.23
C VAL A 167 14.42 12.49 -4.25
N GLU A 168 13.30 11.86 -4.61
CA GLU A 168 12.38 12.39 -5.62
C GLU A 168 11.16 13.10 -5.02
N SER A 169 10.81 12.80 -3.77
CA SER A 169 9.63 13.36 -3.09
C SER A 169 9.89 13.52 -1.59
N ILE A 170 9.34 14.57 -1.01
CA ILE A 170 9.36 14.87 0.42
C ILE A 170 7.94 14.97 0.93
N ALA A 171 7.59 14.15 1.93
CA ALA A 171 6.36 14.26 2.69
C ALA A 171 6.69 14.70 4.14
N PRO A 172 6.45 15.96 4.51
CA PRO A 172 6.81 16.49 5.81
C PRO A 172 6.21 15.77 7.01
N PHE A 173 4.94 15.31 6.89
CA PHE A 173 4.20 14.61 7.93
C PHE A 173 3.74 13.24 7.42
N ASN A 174 3.45 12.32 8.34
CA ASN A 174 2.82 11.03 8.08
C ASN A 174 1.58 10.87 8.96
N GLU A 175 0.40 10.75 8.34
CA GLU A 175 -0.90 10.63 9.01
C GLU A 175 -1.27 11.81 9.94
N PRO A 176 -1.10 13.06 9.47
CA PRO A 176 -1.26 14.24 10.31
C PRO A 176 -2.70 14.50 10.79
N ASP A 177 -3.69 13.82 10.21
CA ASP A 177 -5.08 13.86 10.63
C ASP A 177 -5.33 13.01 11.89
N TYR A 178 -4.45 12.08 12.20
CA TYR A 178 -4.50 11.36 13.47
C TYR A 178 -3.75 12.15 14.55
N THR A 179 -4.51 12.94 15.28
CA THR A 179 -3.96 13.93 16.23
C THR A 179 -3.12 13.34 17.37
N ALA A 180 -3.23 12.01 17.61
CA ALA A 180 -2.40 11.31 18.59
C ALA A 180 -0.92 11.31 18.23
N TRP A 181 -0.56 11.35 16.93
CA TRP A 181 0.84 11.47 16.48
C TRP A 181 1.45 12.83 16.81
N ASN A 182 0.62 13.87 16.95
CA ASN A 182 1.05 15.15 17.47
C ASN A 182 2.08 15.91 16.59
N GLU A 183 2.11 15.63 15.30
CA GLU A 183 3.07 16.20 14.34
C GLU A 183 2.90 17.71 14.17
N GLY A 184 1.65 18.17 14.02
CA GLY A 184 1.34 19.59 13.83
C GLY A 184 0.01 19.83 13.13
N SER A 185 -0.24 21.10 12.84
CA SER A 185 -1.45 21.55 12.14
C SER A 185 -1.22 21.70 10.63
N LYS A 186 -2.31 21.87 9.86
CA LYS A 186 -2.23 22.28 8.44
C LYS A 186 -1.41 23.56 8.24
N THR A 187 -1.48 24.49 9.19
CA THR A 187 -0.72 25.75 9.15
C THR A 187 0.79 25.50 9.35
N ASP A 188 1.15 24.58 10.24
CA ASP A 188 2.54 24.18 10.40
C ASP A 188 3.07 23.54 9.14
N PHE A 189 2.32 22.59 8.57
CA PHE A 189 2.67 21.95 7.31
C PHE A 189 2.86 22.98 6.18
N LEU A 190 1.91 23.91 6.02
CA LEU A 190 2.02 24.99 5.03
C LEU A 190 3.30 25.82 5.22
N SER A 191 3.64 26.10 6.47
CA SER A 191 4.85 26.88 6.80
C SER A 191 6.12 26.11 6.45
N ILE A 192 6.13 24.78 6.65
CA ILE A 192 7.22 23.90 6.21
C ILE A 192 7.32 23.90 4.68
N CYS A 193 6.19 23.73 3.97
CA CYS A 193 6.16 23.77 2.51
C CYS A 193 6.77 25.05 1.94
N LYS A 194 6.42 26.20 2.51
CA LYS A 194 6.97 27.51 2.10
C LYS A 194 8.48 27.55 2.25
N LYS A 195 9.02 27.00 3.33
CA LYS A 195 10.47 26.96 3.57
C LYS A 195 11.20 26.04 2.59
N ILE A 196 10.63 24.84 2.35
CA ILE A 196 11.19 23.91 1.36
C ILE A 196 11.21 24.54 -0.02
N ARG A 197 10.12 25.22 -0.44
CA ARG A 197 10.03 25.88 -1.75
C ARG A 197 10.94 27.10 -1.89
N ALA A 198 11.35 27.71 -0.80
CA ALA A 198 12.29 28.82 -0.83
C ALA A 198 13.76 28.37 -0.88
N ASP A 199 14.03 27.10 -0.67
CA ASP A 199 15.37 26.53 -0.63
C ASP A 199 15.80 25.92 -1.98
N LYS A 200 16.72 26.60 -2.65
CA LYS A 200 17.24 26.15 -3.96
C LYS A 200 17.99 24.81 -3.91
N GLU A 201 18.48 24.39 -2.75
CA GLU A 201 19.14 23.09 -2.62
C GLU A 201 18.14 21.92 -2.66
N LEU A 202 16.85 22.21 -2.51
CA LEU A 202 15.75 21.26 -2.62
C LEU A 202 14.95 21.41 -3.94
N ASP A 203 15.40 22.27 -4.84
CA ASP A 203 14.75 22.44 -6.15
C ASP A 203 14.73 21.12 -6.92
N GLY A 204 13.62 20.86 -7.62
CA GLY A 204 13.42 19.63 -8.39
C GLY A 204 12.93 18.42 -7.59
N ILE A 205 12.91 18.50 -6.26
CA ILE A 205 12.29 17.47 -5.42
C ILE A 205 10.81 17.79 -5.28
N ARG A 206 9.95 16.81 -5.60
CA ARG A 206 8.51 16.96 -5.43
C ARG A 206 8.16 17.13 -3.95
N LEU A 207 7.18 17.97 -3.68
CA LEU A 207 6.61 18.14 -2.35
C LEU A 207 5.26 17.42 -2.31
N CYS A 208 5.18 16.39 -1.48
CA CYS A 208 4.02 15.55 -1.28
C CYS A 208 3.24 16.01 -0.05
N GLY A 209 1.93 15.94 -0.11
CA GLY A 209 1.08 16.28 1.03
C GLY A 209 -0.28 15.62 0.99
N GLY A 210 -0.92 15.66 2.12
CA GLY A 210 -2.04 14.83 2.49
C GLY A 210 -1.53 13.78 3.46
N ASN A 211 -1.04 12.67 2.97
CA ASN A 211 -0.53 11.54 3.77
C ASN A 211 -1.45 11.17 4.94
N THR A 212 -2.76 11.36 4.74
CA THR A 212 -3.74 11.18 5.80
C THR A 212 -3.99 9.69 6.06
N LEU A 213 -4.14 9.31 7.34
CA LEU A 213 -4.59 7.99 7.75
C LEU A 213 -6.02 7.71 7.24
N ASN A 214 -6.88 8.71 7.38
CA ASN A 214 -8.28 8.66 7.00
C ASN A 214 -8.48 9.37 5.66
N CYS A 215 -8.80 8.62 4.61
CA CYS A 215 -9.01 9.19 3.28
C CYS A 215 -10.20 10.19 3.20
N ASP A 216 -11.13 10.19 4.16
CA ASP A 216 -12.17 11.21 4.24
C ASP A 216 -11.60 12.61 4.59
N GLN A 217 -10.42 12.66 5.18
CA GLN A 217 -9.72 13.91 5.50
C GLN A 217 -8.78 14.39 4.37
N ALA A 218 -8.47 13.51 3.43
CA ALA A 218 -7.44 13.71 2.42
C ALA A 218 -7.65 14.99 1.60
N LEU A 219 -8.83 15.19 1.04
CA LEU A 219 -9.14 16.38 0.24
C LEU A 219 -9.04 17.67 1.05
N SER A 220 -9.36 17.64 2.34
CA SER A 220 -9.26 18.80 3.22
C SER A 220 -7.82 19.24 3.44
N TRP A 221 -6.91 18.27 3.65
CA TRP A 221 -5.47 18.52 3.77
C TRP A 221 -4.86 18.95 2.44
N TYR A 222 -5.13 18.19 1.38
CA TYR A 222 -4.61 18.47 0.05
C TYR A 222 -5.02 19.86 -0.45
N ASN A 223 -6.30 20.21 -0.41
CA ASN A 223 -6.78 21.49 -0.89
C ASN A 223 -6.20 22.70 -0.13
N TYR A 224 -5.91 22.53 1.16
CA TYR A 224 -5.27 23.57 1.95
C TYR A 224 -3.83 23.83 1.54
N LEU A 225 -3.13 22.78 1.07
CA LEU A 225 -1.70 22.79 0.79
C LEU A 225 -1.37 22.86 -0.71
N LYS A 226 -2.31 22.51 -1.60
CA LYS A 226 -2.07 22.18 -3.02
C LYS A 226 -1.30 23.21 -3.84
N THR A 227 -1.32 24.47 -3.46
CA THR A 227 -0.57 25.53 -4.15
C THR A 227 0.95 25.28 -4.07
N TYR A 228 1.40 24.59 -3.03
CA TYR A 228 2.81 24.27 -2.80
C TYR A 228 3.18 22.83 -3.13
N LEU A 229 2.18 21.97 -3.35
CA LEU A 229 2.39 20.55 -3.62
C LEU A 229 2.58 20.26 -5.10
N ASP A 230 3.40 19.25 -5.41
CA ASP A 230 3.48 18.59 -6.72
C ASP A 230 2.78 17.24 -6.69
N GLU A 231 2.54 16.70 -5.50
CA GLU A 231 2.08 15.35 -5.27
C GLU A 231 1.05 15.31 -4.15
N GLY A 232 0.01 14.51 -4.32
CA GLY A 232 -1.01 14.24 -3.31
C GLY A 232 -1.01 12.77 -2.92
N ASN A 233 -1.10 12.51 -1.62
CA ASN A 233 -1.07 11.19 -1.04
C ASN A 233 -2.13 10.99 0.03
N THR A 234 -2.66 9.77 0.15
CA THR A 234 -3.52 9.35 1.26
C THR A 234 -3.41 7.86 1.48
N HIS A 235 -3.53 7.44 2.73
CA HIS A 235 -3.70 6.04 3.12
C HIS A 235 -5.19 5.71 3.18
N GLN A 236 -5.51 4.44 3.24
CA GLN A 236 -6.89 3.96 3.34
C GLN A 236 -7.05 3.08 4.61
N LEU A 237 -6.56 3.59 5.75
CA LEU A 237 -6.72 2.93 7.05
C LEU A 237 -8.05 3.27 7.71
N ALA A 238 -8.69 4.35 7.26
CA ALA A 238 -10.03 4.78 7.62
C ALA A 238 -10.65 5.60 6.49
N GLY A 239 -11.95 5.90 6.59
CA GLY A 239 -12.71 6.65 5.59
C GLY A 239 -13.48 5.76 4.62
N SER A 240 -13.87 6.25 3.48
CA SER A 240 -14.68 5.57 2.49
C SER A 240 -13.95 5.39 1.16
N PHE A 241 -14.28 4.34 0.40
CA PHE A 241 -13.77 4.19 -0.97
C PHE A 241 -14.24 5.33 -1.89
N ASP A 242 -15.38 5.96 -1.62
CA ASP A 242 -15.82 7.14 -2.36
C ASP A 242 -14.83 8.29 -2.23
N ASN A 243 -14.40 8.61 -1.02
CA ASN A 243 -13.45 9.67 -0.76
C ASN A 243 -12.04 9.29 -1.20
N TYR A 244 -11.66 8.02 -1.08
CA TYR A 244 -10.39 7.51 -1.59
C TYR A 244 -10.29 7.67 -3.12
N ALA A 245 -11.30 7.22 -3.87
CA ALA A 245 -11.40 7.40 -5.31
C ALA A 245 -11.44 8.87 -5.71
N GLY A 246 -12.29 9.67 -5.03
CA GLY A 246 -12.44 11.09 -5.28
C GLY A 246 -11.14 11.87 -5.04
N PHE A 247 -10.32 11.44 -4.09
CA PHE A 247 -9.02 12.05 -3.83
C PHE A 247 -8.07 11.89 -5.02
N PHE A 248 -7.87 10.68 -5.53
CA PHE A 248 -6.98 10.46 -6.68
C PHE A 248 -7.47 11.17 -7.94
N GLN A 249 -8.79 11.14 -8.19
CA GLN A 249 -9.36 11.91 -9.29
C GLN A 249 -9.04 13.40 -9.19
N LYS A 250 -9.16 13.96 -7.99
CA LYS A 250 -8.90 15.39 -7.77
C LYS A 250 -7.43 15.75 -7.96
N VAL A 251 -6.51 14.94 -7.42
CA VAL A 251 -5.06 15.17 -7.58
C VAL A 251 -4.69 15.14 -9.07
N LYS A 252 -5.20 14.15 -9.80
CA LYS A 252 -4.98 14.03 -11.25
C LYS A 252 -5.58 15.17 -12.05
N GLN A 253 -6.79 15.61 -11.71
CA GLN A 253 -7.43 16.77 -12.35
C GLN A 253 -6.64 18.06 -12.13
N ASP A 254 -5.97 18.21 -11.00
CA ASP A 254 -5.09 19.34 -10.71
C ASP A 254 -3.71 19.23 -11.43
N GLY A 255 -3.49 18.18 -12.24
CA GLY A 255 -2.25 17.94 -12.98
C GLY A 255 -1.07 17.56 -12.09
N LYS A 256 -1.34 16.94 -10.94
CA LYS A 256 -0.33 16.54 -9.96
C LYS A 256 -0.21 15.02 -9.88
N VAL A 257 0.91 14.57 -9.33
CA VAL A 257 1.18 13.14 -9.13
C VAL A 257 0.30 12.61 -8.00
N ALA A 258 -0.42 11.53 -8.28
CA ALA A 258 -1.25 10.87 -7.28
C ALA A 258 -0.55 9.62 -6.73
N THR A 259 -0.33 9.59 -5.44
CA THR A 259 0.45 8.56 -4.75
C THR A 259 -0.34 7.89 -3.63
N ALA A 260 -0.17 6.57 -3.49
CA ALA A 260 -0.47 5.82 -2.29
C ALA A 260 0.83 5.21 -1.79
N ASP A 261 1.45 5.81 -0.77
CA ASP A 261 2.77 5.39 -0.30
C ASP A 261 2.71 4.41 0.87
N GLU A 262 1.50 3.94 1.18
CA GLU A 262 1.24 2.94 2.20
C GLU A 262 0.04 2.06 1.79
N LEU A 263 0.25 1.26 0.72
CA LEU A 263 -0.75 0.30 0.26
C LEU A 263 -0.74 -0.95 1.13
N HIS A 264 -1.91 -1.39 1.59
CA HIS A 264 -2.07 -2.52 2.48
C HIS A 264 -2.62 -3.77 1.79
N ASN A 265 -3.34 -3.60 0.69
CA ASN A 265 -3.93 -4.73 -0.05
C ASN A 265 -4.20 -4.39 -1.53
N VAL A 266 -4.40 -5.46 -2.32
CA VAL A 266 -4.65 -5.33 -3.75
C VAL A 266 -5.95 -4.58 -4.06
N GLY A 267 -6.96 -4.67 -3.19
CA GLY A 267 -8.23 -3.95 -3.38
C GLY A 267 -8.08 -2.44 -3.37
N GLU A 268 -7.28 -1.91 -2.44
CA GLU A 268 -6.93 -0.47 -2.42
C GLU A 268 -6.19 -0.05 -3.69
N ALA A 269 -5.22 -0.87 -4.10
CA ALA A 269 -4.44 -0.58 -5.29
C ALA A 269 -5.30 -0.57 -6.56
N ILE A 270 -6.26 -1.51 -6.71
CA ILE A 270 -7.19 -1.56 -7.82
C ILE A 270 -8.00 -0.26 -7.89
N VAL A 271 -8.61 0.17 -6.78
CA VAL A 271 -9.38 1.43 -6.72
C VAL A 271 -8.47 2.62 -7.00
N GLY A 272 -7.32 2.71 -6.35
CA GLY A 272 -6.38 3.81 -6.57
C GLY A 272 -6.00 3.98 -8.05
N ILE A 273 -5.64 2.89 -8.72
CA ILE A 273 -5.26 2.88 -10.14
C ILE A 273 -6.42 3.33 -11.04
N GLU A 274 -7.63 2.81 -10.81
CA GLU A 274 -8.77 3.16 -11.65
C GLU A 274 -9.06 4.66 -11.61
N TYR A 275 -8.84 5.28 -10.46
CA TYR A 275 -9.13 6.70 -10.25
C TYR A 275 -7.92 7.62 -10.35
N GLY A 276 -6.76 7.13 -10.74
CA GLY A 276 -5.65 7.97 -11.18
C GLY A 276 -4.38 7.93 -10.36
N MET A 277 -4.23 6.99 -9.44
CA MET A 277 -2.96 6.71 -8.78
C MET A 277 -1.87 6.39 -9.81
N GLU A 278 -0.70 6.98 -9.63
CA GLU A 278 0.47 6.83 -10.51
C GLU A 278 1.65 6.16 -9.80
N ASN A 279 1.76 6.35 -8.47
CA ASN A 279 2.74 5.68 -7.62
C ASN A 279 2.04 4.83 -6.58
N GLY A 280 2.48 3.59 -6.43
CA GLY A 280 2.02 2.67 -5.41
C GLY A 280 3.19 2.10 -4.62
N ILE A 281 3.24 2.34 -3.32
CA ILE A 281 4.27 1.84 -2.43
C ILE A 281 3.62 0.93 -1.41
N TRP A 282 4.07 -0.32 -1.35
CA TRP A 282 3.51 -1.33 -0.47
C TRP A 282 4.07 -1.24 0.93
N TRP A 283 3.19 -1.10 1.91
CA TRP A 283 3.52 -1.24 3.32
C TRP A 283 3.41 -2.71 3.74
N GLY A 284 4.42 -3.18 4.49
CA GLY A 284 4.39 -4.46 5.18
C GLY A 284 4.54 -5.69 4.34
N PHE A 285 4.38 -5.69 3.03
CA PHE A 285 4.86 -6.70 2.19
C PHE A 285 4.04 -7.37 1.20
N ASP A 286 4.12 -8.27 0.72
CA ASP A 286 4.65 -9.37 -0.02
C ASP A 286 3.63 -10.51 -0.13
N GLY A 287 3.25 -10.77 -1.30
CA GLY A 287 2.49 -11.94 -1.68
C GLY A 287 2.59 -12.13 -3.18
N VAL A 288 2.36 -13.34 -3.63
CA VAL A 288 2.37 -13.62 -5.07
C VAL A 288 1.31 -12.78 -5.77
N ALA A 289 0.12 -12.63 -5.18
CA ALA A 289 -0.94 -11.81 -5.74
C ALA A 289 -0.49 -10.35 -5.94
N ARG A 290 0.20 -9.74 -4.95
CA ARG A 290 0.76 -8.38 -5.08
C ARG A 290 1.82 -8.30 -6.16
N GLY A 291 2.73 -9.27 -6.21
CA GLY A 291 3.80 -9.30 -7.20
C GLY A 291 3.26 -9.40 -8.63
N GLU A 292 2.35 -10.32 -8.89
CA GLU A 292 1.72 -10.47 -10.21
C GLU A 292 0.84 -9.26 -10.55
N PHE A 293 0.14 -8.68 -9.57
CA PHE A 293 -0.62 -7.45 -9.75
C PHE A 293 0.27 -6.25 -10.15
N CYS A 294 1.45 -6.12 -9.53
CA CYS A 294 2.41 -5.10 -9.94
C CYS A 294 2.83 -5.27 -11.39
N LYS A 295 3.17 -6.50 -11.81
CA LYS A 295 3.55 -6.82 -13.19
C LYS A 295 2.41 -6.53 -14.18
N ALA A 296 1.16 -6.82 -13.78
CA ALA A 296 -0.02 -6.55 -14.61
C ALA A 296 -0.27 -5.06 -14.88
N ASN A 297 0.26 -4.18 -14.04
CA ASN A 297 0.11 -2.72 -14.15
C ASN A 297 1.40 -2.01 -14.61
N MET A 298 2.21 -2.71 -15.40
CA MET A 298 3.40 -2.20 -16.06
C MET A 298 3.19 -2.13 -17.57
N GLU A 299 4.22 -1.68 -18.29
CA GLU A 299 4.20 -1.62 -19.74
C GLU A 299 3.92 -2.99 -20.36
N GLY A 300 2.94 -3.06 -21.26
CA GLY A 300 2.48 -4.28 -21.89
C GLY A 300 1.41 -5.05 -21.13
N GLY A 301 1.09 -4.67 -19.90
CA GLY A 301 -0.06 -5.19 -19.18
C GLY A 301 -1.33 -4.40 -19.49
N ALA A 302 -2.50 -5.04 -19.42
CA ALA A 302 -3.77 -4.39 -19.71
C ALA A 302 -4.92 -4.93 -18.86
N ARG A 303 -5.73 -4.05 -18.29
CA ARG A 303 -6.95 -4.39 -17.56
C ARG A 303 -8.07 -4.74 -18.52
N LEU A 304 -8.60 -5.94 -18.41
CA LEU A 304 -9.70 -6.48 -19.24
C LEU A 304 -11.08 -6.32 -18.61
N GLY A 305 -11.15 -6.32 -17.29
CA GLY A 305 -12.38 -6.16 -16.52
C GLY A 305 -12.14 -5.52 -15.17
N TYR A 306 -13.14 -4.84 -14.64
CA TYR A 306 -13.07 -4.16 -13.38
C TYR A 306 -14.43 -4.09 -12.71
N ALA A 307 -14.44 -4.22 -11.38
CA ALA A 307 -15.59 -3.94 -10.54
C ALA A 307 -15.14 -3.55 -9.13
N GLU A 308 -15.93 -2.74 -8.46
CA GLU A 308 -15.77 -2.37 -7.06
C GLU A 308 -17.11 -2.44 -6.35
N ASP A 309 -17.09 -2.75 -5.08
CA ASP A 309 -18.19 -2.50 -4.18
C ASP A 309 -17.71 -1.61 -3.04
N ARG A 310 -18.12 -0.35 -3.10
CA ARG A 310 -17.64 0.69 -2.18
C ARG A 310 -18.17 0.53 -0.77
N GLU A 311 -19.39 0.00 -0.64
CA GLU A 311 -20.02 -0.22 0.66
C GLU A 311 -19.34 -1.38 1.40
N SER A 312 -18.92 -2.41 0.67
CA SER A 312 -18.20 -3.54 1.27
C SER A 312 -16.68 -3.33 1.33
N TRP A 313 -16.15 -2.24 0.78
CA TRP A 313 -14.72 -1.94 0.74
C TRP A 313 -13.90 -3.04 0.08
N THR A 314 -14.41 -3.52 -1.01
CA THR A 314 -13.78 -4.56 -1.82
C THR A 314 -13.70 -4.13 -3.27
N SER A 315 -12.76 -4.69 -3.99
CA SER A 315 -12.65 -4.50 -5.44
C SER A 315 -12.02 -5.71 -6.11
N ALA A 316 -12.24 -5.82 -7.40
CA ALA A 316 -11.66 -6.87 -8.22
C ALA A 316 -11.42 -6.41 -9.66
N ALA A 317 -10.42 -7.00 -10.31
CA ALA A 317 -10.11 -6.71 -11.69
C ALA A 317 -9.50 -7.91 -12.40
N VAL A 318 -9.65 -7.97 -13.73
CA VAL A 318 -9.00 -8.96 -14.60
C VAL A 318 -7.98 -8.24 -15.44
N TYR A 319 -6.76 -8.76 -15.46
CA TYR A 319 -5.65 -8.22 -16.24
C TYR A 319 -5.05 -9.25 -17.18
N ARG A 320 -4.61 -8.79 -18.33
CA ARG A 320 -3.59 -9.47 -19.12
C ARG A 320 -2.24 -8.93 -18.69
N LEU A 321 -1.32 -9.82 -18.32
CA LEU A 321 0.05 -9.50 -17.96
C LEU A 321 0.90 -9.29 -19.22
N PRO A 322 2.09 -8.65 -19.10
CA PRO A 322 2.98 -8.45 -20.25
C PRO A 322 3.42 -9.75 -20.95
N ASP A 323 3.45 -10.88 -20.24
CA ASP A 323 3.77 -12.20 -20.80
C ASP A 323 2.55 -12.90 -21.47
N GLY A 324 1.41 -12.24 -21.51
CA GLY A 324 0.16 -12.73 -22.11
C GLY A 324 -0.72 -13.56 -21.20
N LYS A 325 -0.29 -13.86 -19.99
CA LYS A 325 -1.15 -14.52 -18.99
C LYS A 325 -2.32 -13.63 -18.61
N VAL A 326 -3.41 -14.25 -18.19
CA VAL A 326 -4.59 -13.52 -17.71
C VAL A 326 -4.87 -13.96 -16.28
N ASP A 327 -4.92 -12.98 -15.39
CA ASP A 327 -5.19 -13.21 -13.98
C ASP A 327 -6.30 -12.27 -13.49
N GLY A 328 -7.17 -12.81 -12.64
CA GLY A 328 -8.11 -12.04 -11.81
C GLY A 328 -7.47 -11.71 -10.48
N PHE A 329 -7.70 -10.50 -10.00
CA PHE A 329 -7.21 -10.02 -8.71
C PHE A 329 -8.37 -9.47 -7.90
N LEU A 330 -8.38 -9.76 -6.61
CA LEU A 330 -9.38 -9.29 -5.66
C LEU A 330 -8.70 -8.87 -4.37
N GLY A 331 -9.28 -7.89 -3.70
CA GLY A 331 -8.83 -7.48 -2.38
C GLY A 331 -9.94 -6.83 -1.58
N SER A 332 -9.80 -6.92 -0.26
CA SER A 332 -10.65 -6.24 0.71
C SER A 332 -9.83 -5.30 1.58
N SER A 333 -10.42 -4.16 1.93
CA SER A 333 -9.77 -3.19 2.81
C SER A 333 -9.40 -3.80 4.16
N GLU A 334 -8.33 -3.30 4.73
CA GLU A 334 -7.78 -3.77 5.99
C GLU A 334 -8.76 -3.66 7.17
N ARG A 335 -9.57 -2.61 7.23
CA ARG A 335 -10.24 -2.27 8.49
C ARG A 335 -11.76 -2.34 8.49
N GLN A 336 -12.41 -2.25 7.35
CA GLN A 336 -13.86 -2.05 7.31
C GLN A 336 -14.60 -2.94 6.32
N ALA A 337 -13.89 -3.83 5.62
CA ALA A 337 -14.50 -4.67 4.61
C ALA A 337 -15.62 -5.56 5.18
N THR A 338 -16.67 -5.74 4.40
CA THR A 338 -17.69 -6.76 4.61
C THR A 338 -17.54 -7.88 3.57
N THR A 339 -18.07 -9.05 3.88
CA THR A 339 -17.96 -10.21 2.97
C THR A 339 -18.73 -9.96 1.67
N HIS A 340 -18.04 -10.03 0.54
CA HIS A 340 -18.60 -9.74 -0.77
C HIS A 340 -18.18 -10.78 -1.80
N THR A 341 -19.06 -11.10 -2.77
CA THR A 341 -18.78 -12.06 -3.84
C THR A 341 -18.54 -11.35 -5.16
N TYR A 342 -17.54 -11.80 -5.90
CA TYR A 342 -17.29 -11.37 -7.26
C TYR A 342 -17.48 -12.52 -8.24
N ASP A 343 -18.28 -12.29 -9.28
CA ASP A 343 -18.49 -13.20 -10.39
C ASP A 343 -17.64 -12.78 -11.57
N PHE A 344 -16.57 -13.49 -11.84
CA PHE A 344 -15.79 -13.33 -13.07
C PHE A 344 -16.55 -13.94 -14.23
N VAL A 345 -16.93 -13.13 -15.21
CA VAL A 345 -17.73 -13.56 -16.35
C VAL A 345 -16.98 -13.34 -17.65
N SER A 346 -16.50 -14.44 -18.25
CA SER A 346 -15.86 -14.42 -19.56
C SER A 346 -16.87 -14.20 -20.68
N LYS A 347 -16.67 -13.17 -21.50
CA LYS A 347 -17.44 -12.92 -22.71
C LYS A 347 -16.88 -13.75 -23.87
N GLY A 348 -17.77 -14.19 -24.75
CA GLY A 348 -17.38 -14.84 -26.01
C GLY A 348 -16.99 -16.32 -25.91
N ARG A 349 -16.37 -16.78 -24.84
CA ARG A 349 -15.90 -18.15 -24.69
C ARG A 349 -15.96 -18.67 -23.25
N ASP A 350 -15.89 -19.98 -23.08
CA ASP A 350 -15.62 -20.61 -21.81
C ASP A 350 -14.11 -20.64 -21.56
N VAL A 351 -13.70 -20.49 -20.30
CA VAL A 351 -12.31 -20.48 -19.84
C VAL A 351 -12.15 -21.33 -18.59
N TYR A 352 -10.93 -21.60 -18.21
CA TYR A 352 -10.59 -22.27 -16.94
C TYR A 352 -10.18 -21.22 -15.91
N TYR A 353 -10.63 -21.39 -14.67
CA TYR A 353 -10.28 -20.57 -13.52
C TYR A 353 -9.58 -21.45 -12.50
N ASP A 354 -8.31 -21.18 -12.21
CA ASP A 354 -7.48 -22.02 -11.33
C ASP A 354 -7.51 -23.51 -11.71
N GLY A 355 -7.58 -23.80 -13.02
CA GLY A 355 -7.72 -25.16 -13.55
C GLY A 355 -9.13 -25.75 -13.52
N TYR A 356 -10.11 -25.05 -12.93
CA TYR A 356 -11.52 -25.49 -12.95
C TYR A 356 -12.23 -24.98 -14.21
N GLY A 357 -12.97 -25.82 -14.87
CA GLY A 357 -13.73 -25.44 -16.06
C GLY A 357 -13.76 -26.53 -17.14
N PRO A 358 -14.03 -26.18 -18.42
CA PRO A 358 -14.27 -24.81 -18.86
C PRO A 358 -15.63 -24.27 -18.42
N MET A 359 -15.70 -22.99 -18.07
CA MET A 359 -16.95 -22.33 -17.64
C MET A 359 -16.95 -20.84 -17.96
N ARG A 360 -18.16 -20.23 -18.02
CA ARG A 360 -18.35 -18.80 -18.30
C ARG A 360 -18.21 -17.94 -17.08
N CYS A 361 -18.61 -18.45 -15.93
CA CYS A 361 -18.71 -17.70 -14.69
C CYS A 361 -17.99 -18.45 -13.58
N PHE A 362 -17.20 -17.73 -12.79
CA PHE A 362 -16.52 -18.24 -11.63
C PHE A 362 -16.69 -17.27 -10.47
N SER A 363 -17.28 -17.73 -9.38
CA SER A 363 -17.59 -16.90 -8.22
C SER A 363 -16.49 -17.02 -7.17
N VAL A 364 -16.05 -15.88 -6.65
CA VAL A 364 -15.10 -15.81 -5.55
C VAL A 364 -15.66 -14.90 -4.47
N THR A 365 -15.76 -15.42 -3.25
CA THR A 365 -16.19 -14.65 -2.10
C THR A 365 -14.98 -14.14 -1.33
N MET A 366 -14.89 -12.81 -1.17
CA MET A 366 -13.88 -12.15 -0.35
C MET A 366 -14.38 -12.04 1.08
N PRO A 367 -13.62 -12.51 2.07
CA PRO A 367 -14.04 -12.43 3.46
C PRO A 367 -13.99 -10.96 3.93
N GLY A 368 -15.03 -10.58 4.65
CA GLY A 368 -15.09 -9.33 5.38
C GLY A 368 -14.74 -9.49 6.85
N GLY A 369 -14.89 -8.40 7.60
CA GLY A 369 -14.62 -8.39 9.02
C GLY A 369 -13.13 -8.52 9.35
N THR A 370 -12.28 -8.28 8.37
CA THR A 370 -10.84 -8.42 8.44
C THR A 370 -10.24 -7.04 8.66
N GLY A 371 -9.84 -6.70 9.86
CA GLY A 371 -9.26 -5.39 10.11
C GLY A 371 -8.36 -5.41 11.33
N TYR A 372 -7.31 -4.65 11.25
CA TYR A 372 -6.24 -4.58 12.23
C TYR A 372 -6.73 -4.39 13.69
N GLN A 373 -7.71 -3.52 13.91
CA GLN A 373 -8.17 -3.20 15.27
C GLN A 373 -9.02 -4.30 15.95
N LYS A 374 -9.42 -5.33 15.19
CA LYS A 374 -10.25 -6.43 15.71
C LYS A 374 -9.60 -7.79 15.53
N GLY A 375 -8.29 -7.84 15.34
CA GLY A 375 -7.58 -9.07 15.01
C GLY A 375 -7.91 -9.57 13.59
N GLN A 376 -8.24 -8.67 12.72
CA GLN A 376 -8.67 -8.92 11.35
C GLN A 376 -7.48 -8.75 10.41
N THR A 377 -7.52 -9.45 9.30
CA THR A 377 -6.44 -9.50 8.34
C THR A 377 -6.93 -9.03 6.98
N ASN A 378 -6.06 -8.43 6.18
CA ASN A 378 -6.34 -8.16 4.78
C ASN A 378 -6.59 -9.47 4.04
N ALA A 379 -7.59 -9.49 3.20
CA ALA A 379 -7.79 -10.59 2.28
C ALA A 379 -7.50 -10.13 0.85
N GLU A 380 -6.65 -10.89 0.18
CA GLU A 380 -6.38 -10.69 -1.24
C GLU A 380 -6.23 -12.06 -1.92
N ARG A 381 -6.61 -12.11 -3.20
CA ARG A 381 -6.56 -13.33 -3.98
C ARG A 381 -6.19 -13.03 -5.41
N MET A 382 -5.48 -13.96 -6.03
CA MET A 382 -5.28 -14.07 -7.47
C MET A 382 -6.01 -15.32 -7.99
N VAL A 383 -6.63 -15.20 -9.16
CA VAL A 383 -7.28 -16.30 -9.89
C VAL A 383 -6.63 -16.39 -11.26
N ARG A 384 -5.95 -17.49 -11.56
CA ARG A 384 -5.39 -17.73 -12.90
C ARG A 384 -6.50 -18.09 -13.86
N ILE A 385 -6.54 -17.41 -15.02
CA ILE A 385 -7.53 -17.62 -16.07
C ILE A 385 -6.81 -18.14 -17.33
N THR A 386 -7.24 -19.31 -17.86
CA THR A 386 -6.60 -19.93 -19.01
C THR A 386 -7.62 -20.38 -20.07
N GLN A 387 -7.16 -20.52 -21.31
CA GLN A 387 -8.00 -20.97 -22.42
C GLN A 387 -8.06 -22.50 -22.56
N GLY A 388 -7.14 -23.20 -21.94
CA GLY A 388 -7.06 -24.65 -21.90
C GLY A 388 -6.88 -25.12 -20.48
N GLU A 389 -7.11 -26.41 -20.24
CA GLU A 389 -6.82 -27.02 -18.97
C GLU A 389 -5.31 -26.86 -18.70
N ASP A 390 -4.98 -26.04 -17.74
CA ASP A 390 -3.63 -25.84 -17.30
C ASP A 390 -3.44 -26.62 -16.01
N VAL A 391 -2.78 -27.76 -16.16
CA VAL A 391 -2.47 -28.68 -15.05
C VAL A 391 -1.15 -28.38 -14.38
N ALA A 392 -0.48 -27.28 -14.76
CA ALA A 392 0.72 -26.88 -14.08
C ALA A 392 0.39 -26.59 -12.60
N PRO A 393 1.20 -27.06 -11.65
CA PRO A 393 1.00 -26.75 -10.26
C PRO A 393 1.13 -25.24 -10.11
N TYR A 394 0.01 -24.56 -9.92
CA TYR A 394 0.02 -23.16 -9.56
C TYR A 394 0.76 -23.01 -8.24
N PRO A 395 1.64 -22.03 -8.15
CA PRO A 395 2.16 -21.71 -6.87
C PRO A 395 0.98 -21.41 -5.94
N ILE A 396 1.15 -21.77 -4.74
CA ILE A 396 0.36 -21.71 -3.48
C ILE A 396 -0.79 -20.68 -3.41
N THR A 397 -0.99 -19.85 -4.42
CA THR A 397 -1.90 -18.70 -4.41
C THR A 397 -3.13 -18.83 -5.29
N SER A 398 -3.18 -19.80 -6.19
CA SER A 398 -4.42 -20.08 -6.88
C SER A 398 -5.36 -20.81 -5.93
N GLY A 399 -6.51 -20.22 -5.67
CA GLY A 399 -7.47 -20.79 -4.76
C GLY A 399 -7.26 -20.50 -3.27
N GLU A 400 -6.15 -19.91 -2.87
CA GLU A 400 -5.84 -19.60 -1.47
C GLU A 400 -5.90 -18.10 -1.19
N TYR A 401 -6.54 -17.73 -0.07
CA TYR A 401 -6.45 -16.39 0.45
C TYR A 401 -5.12 -16.21 1.14
N VAL A 402 -4.34 -15.24 0.71
CA VAL A 402 -3.23 -14.78 1.52
C VAL A 402 -3.81 -13.86 2.58
N ILE A 403 -3.87 -14.37 3.79
CA ILE A 403 -4.21 -13.55 4.96
C ILE A 403 -2.91 -12.90 5.40
N VAL A 404 -2.92 -11.59 5.40
CA VAL A 404 -1.79 -10.77 5.81
C VAL A 404 -2.11 -10.19 7.17
N ASN A 405 -1.30 -10.55 8.17
CA ASN A 405 -1.40 -10.00 9.53
C ASN A 405 -0.59 -8.72 9.65
#